data_85632c9ba5bf0a2d113bf81ddd09d90d
#
_entry.id   85632c9ba5bf0a2d113bf81ddd09d90d
#
_cell.length_a   1.000
_cell.length_b   1.000
_cell.length_c   1.000
_cell.angle_alpha   90.00
_cell.angle_beta   90.00
_cell.angle_gamma   90.00
#
_symmetry.space_group_name_H-M   'P 1'
#
loop_
_entity.id
_entity.type
_entity.pdbx_description
1 polymer ?
#
loop_
_entity_poly.entity_id
_entity_poly.type
_entity_poly.pdbx_seq_one_letter_code
_entity_poly.pdbx_strand_id
1 'polypeptide(L)'
;SPAGVGYLNDEQDIDGYISILENGKWTNILPEGIPVSKHPSITWGNLYNIAVDPDDKETFYVGTWLEGLYRFKNNQYDTHWNDENSTIGNASDWAYKAGFIAFDKRKNLYVLNLNTECGLSVMQRNGTWYQLAYNDLKSQRNLNQIFIPEKSSAKWITCPAYNSFVFAFEENGTESISDDKTRKFTSFTDQNGESIDGNIFYEIAEDHDGKLWIATNRGPIVIANPDNFANSNFTCNRIKIARNDGTNLADYLLNDETIQAIAIDGADRKWFGTKNSGAYLVSKDGQETIYHFTSDNSPLPSDNIYD
;
A
#
# COMPACT_ATOMS: atom_id res chain seq x y z
N SER A 1 13.00 0.65 1.54
CA SER A 1 13.11 1.68 0.50
C SER A 1 13.82 2.90 1.05
N PRO A 2 14.91 3.41 0.42
CA PRO A 2 15.58 4.63 0.87
C PRO A 2 14.79 5.90 0.53
N ALA A 3 13.78 5.80 -0.30
CA ALA A 3 12.91 6.91 -0.61
C ALA A 3 11.93 7.10 0.53
N GLY A 4 12.36 7.81 1.56
CA GLY A 4 11.44 8.43 2.49
C GLY A 4 10.61 9.44 1.74
N VAL A 5 9.52 9.02 1.12
CA VAL A 5 8.53 9.95 0.61
C VAL A 5 7.87 10.56 1.83
N GLY A 6 8.38 11.71 2.23
CA GLY A 6 7.67 12.55 3.18
C GLY A 6 6.30 12.86 2.60
N TYR A 7 5.26 12.66 3.36
CA TYR A 7 3.86 12.98 3.00
C TYR A 7 3.60 14.46 2.70
N LEU A 8 4.60 15.28 2.62
CA LEU A 8 4.52 16.72 2.45
C LEU A 8 5.56 17.16 1.40
N ASN A 9 5.12 17.35 0.17
CA ASN A 9 5.65 18.28 -0.86
C ASN A 9 7.17 18.45 -1.04
N ASP A 10 8.01 17.65 -0.44
CA ASP A 10 9.44 17.63 -0.73
C ASP A 10 9.71 16.58 -1.81
N GLU A 11 9.46 16.97 -3.06
CA GLU A 11 10.03 16.31 -4.23
C GLU A 11 11.56 16.51 -4.15
N GLN A 12 12.23 15.75 -3.31
CA GLN A 12 13.68 15.70 -3.32
C GLN A 12 14.08 14.72 -4.43
N ASP A 13 14.79 15.21 -5.42
CA ASP A 13 15.47 14.39 -6.42
C ASP A 13 16.56 13.56 -5.71
N ILE A 14 16.15 12.38 -5.23
CA ILE A 14 17.07 11.45 -4.57
C ILE A 14 17.42 10.36 -5.56
N ASP A 15 18.72 10.20 -5.82
CA ASP A 15 19.22 9.06 -6.59
C ASP A 15 18.73 7.75 -5.98
N GLY A 16 18.03 6.97 -6.79
CA GLY A 16 17.52 5.68 -6.37
C GLY A 16 18.61 4.61 -6.40
N TYR A 17 18.55 3.70 -5.46
CA TYR A 17 19.28 2.43 -5.56
C TYR A 17 18.43 1.29 -4.99
N ILE A 18 18.70 0.08 -5.45
CA ILE A 18 18.03 -1.12 -4.94
C ILE A 18 19.07 -2.00 -4.28
N SER A 19 18.87 -2.30 -3.00
CA SER A 19 19.73 -3.24 -2.26
C SER A 19 19.11 -4.64 -2.30
N ILE A 20 19.91 -5.61 -2.70
CA ILE A 20 19.53 -7.02 -2.80
C ILE A 20 20.35 -7.82 -1.81
N LEU A 21 19.69 -8.56 -0.93
CA LEU A 21 20.32 -9.52 -0.03
C LEU A 21 20.17 -10.93 -0.60
N GLU A 22 21.28 -11.52 -1.02
CA GLU A 22 21.33 -12.87 -1.51
C GLU A 22 22.44 -13.67 -0.83
N ASN A 23 22.14 -14.84 -0.29
CA ASN A 23 23.09 -15.70 0.40
C ASN A 23 23.94 -14.97 1.48
N GLY A 24 23.31 -14.03 2.20
CA GLY A 24 23.98 -13.22 3.23
C GLY A 24 24.88 -12.10 2.70
N LYS A 25 24.90 -11.85 1.41
CA LYS A 25 25.67 -10.78 0.78
C LYS A 25 24.76 -9.73 0.19
N TRP A 26 25.04 -8.46 0.49
CA TRP A 26 24.37 -7.32 -0.11
C TRP A 26 25.02 -6.92 -1.44
N THR A 27 24.19 -6.67 -2.44
CA THR A 27 24.57 -6.03 -3.72
C THR A 27 23.61 -4.89 -4.01
N ASN A 28 24.10 -3.85 -4.69
CA ASN A 28 23.29 -2.68 -5.03
C ASN A 28 23.19 -2.53 -6.55
N ILE A 29 21.99 -2.24 -7.03
CA ILE A 29 21.75 -1.72 -8.37
C ILE A 29 21.76 -0.20 -8.23
N LEU A 30 22.72 0.44 -8.91
CA LEU A 30 22.92 1.87 -8.92
C LEU A 30 22.27 2.50 -10.16
N PRO A 31 22.03 3.82 -10.17
CA PRO A 31 21.33 4.50 -11.27
C PRO A 31 22.09 4.54 -12.59
N GLU A 32 23.41 4.30 -12.57
CA GLU A 32 24.23 4.38 -13.76
C GLU A 32 23.83 3.36 -14.82
N GLY A 33 23.53 3.88 -16.04
CA GLY A 33 23.13 3.04 -17.18
C GLY A 33 21.66 2.66 -17.21
N ILE A 34 20.85 3.11 -16.25
CA ILE A 34 19.40 2.96 -16.30
C ILE A 34 18.83 4.15 -17.11
N PRO A 35 18.09 3.89 -18.21
CA PRO A 35 17.51 4.95 -19.02
C PRO A 35 16.50 5.78 -18.23
N VAL A 36 16.54 7.10 -18.41
CA VAL A 36 15.51 8.04 -17.94
C VAL A 36 14.92 8.75 -19.15
N SER A 37 13.60 8.90 -19.21
CA SER A 37 12.91 9.27 -20.44
C SER A 37 12.65 10.77 -20.59
N LYS A 38 12.40 11.51 -19.52
CA LYS A 38 11.94 12.91 -19.64
C LYS A 38 12.82 13.97 -18.99
N HIS A 39 13.66 13.60 -18.07
CA HIS A 39 14.47 14.60 -17.37
C HIS A 39 15.95 14.22 -17.38
N PRO A 40 16.72 14.66 -18.39
CA PRO A 40 18.14 14.27 -18.53
C PRO A 40 19.04 14.76 -17.38
N SER A 41 18.54 15.66 -16.52
CA SER A 41 19.24 16.12 -15.32
C SER A 41 18.84 15.39 -14.05
N ILE A 42 17.82 14.50 -14.11
CA ILE A 42 17.39 13.69 -12.99
C ILE A 42 17.90 12.28 -13.26
N THR A 43 18.67 11.77 -12.31
CA THR A 43 19.06 10.37 -12.32
C THR A 43 17.84 9.50 -11.96
N TRP A 44 17.88 8.22 -12.34
CA TRP A 44 16.87 7.25 -11.92
C TRP A 44 16.73 7.27 -10.40
N GLY A 45 15.54 7.66 -9.91
CA GLY A 45 15.32 7.92 -8.50
C GLY A 45 13.87 7.90 -8.08
N ASN A 46 13.62 8.27 -6.83
CA ASN A 46 12.28 8.33 -6.25
C ASN A 46 11.52 7.01 -6.41
N LEU A 47 12.15 5.90 -5.97
CA LEU A 47 11.58 4.56 -6.02
C LEU A 47 10.48 4.44 -4.98
N TYR A 48 9.32 3.99 -5.40
CA TYR A 48 8.13 3.90 -4.55
C TYR A 48 7.94 2.53 -3.95
N ASN A 49 7.87 1.53 -4.82
CA ASN A 49 7.48 0.18 -4.42
C ASN A 49 8.11 -0.85 -5.36
N ILE A 50 8.36 -2.03 -4.83
CA ILE A 50 8.93 -3.17 -5.57
C ILE A 50 7.96 -4.35 -5.49
N ALA A 51 7.72 -5.00 -6.63
CA ALA A 51 6.98 -6.26 -6.71
C ALA A 51 7.80 -7.31 -7.45
N VAL A 52 8.03 -8.46 -6.82
CA VAL A 52 8.70 -9.59 -7.43
C VAL A 52 7.72 -10.37 -8.30
N ASP A 53 8.16 -10.80 -9.50
CA ASP A 53 7.33 -11.62 -10.39
C ASP A 53 6.98 -12.96 -9.69
N PRO A 54 5.71 -13.33 -9.59
CA PRO A 54 5.29 -14.53 -8.87
C PRO A 54 5.76 -15.85 -9.51
N ASP A 55 6.21 -15.82 -10.76
CA ASP A 55 6.72 -17.00 -11.48
C ASP A 55 8.24 -17.01 -11.64
N ASP A 56 8.89 -15.85 -11.50
CA ASP A 56 10.33 -15.69 -11.74
C ASP A 56 10.94 -14.78 -10.67
N LYS A 57 11.53 -15.36 -9.66
CA LYS A 57 12.15 -14.64 -8.53
C LYS A 57 13.33 -13.74 -8.92
N GLU A 58 13.91 -13.98 -10.10
CA GLU A 58 14.99 -13.17 -10.66
C GLU A 58 14.45 -11.94 -11.41
N THR A 59 13.12 -11.85 -11.55
CA THR A 59 12.43 -10.72 -12.18
C THR A 59 11.63 -9.94 -11.15
N PHE A 60 11.82 -8.63 -11.11
CA PHE A 60 11.04 -7.73 -10.26
C PHE A 60 10.73 -6.41 -10.97
N TYR A 61 9.72 -5.74 -10.48
CA TYR A 61 9.22 -4.48 -11.02
C TYR A 61 9.35 -3.39 -9.97
N VAL A 62 9.59 -2.16 -10.44
CA VAL A 62 9.81 -1.00 -9.58
C VAL A 62 8.97 0.15 -10.08
N GLY A 63 8.02 0.61 -9.26
CA GLY A 63 7.27 1.83 -9.49
C GLY A 63 8.11 3.05 -9.10
N THR A 64 8.08 4.10 -9.92
CA THR A 64 8.84 5.33 -9.68
C THR A 64 7.94 6.56 -9.69
N TRP A 65 8.37 7.62 -9.03
CA TRP A 65 7.64 8.88 -9.01
C TRP A 65 7.71 9.66 -10.32
N LEU A 66 8.82 9.55 -11.06
CA LEU A 66 9.08 10.41 -12.21
C LEU A 66 9.09 9.69 -13.56
N GLU A 67 9.46 8.41 -13.57
CA GLU A 67 9.88 7.72 -14.79
C GLU A 67 8.98 6.53 -15.17
N GLY A 68 7.88 6.29 -14.45
CA GLY A 68 6.97 5.18 -14.71
C GLY A 68 7.39 3.86 -14.06
N LEU A 69 7.25 2.76 -14.75
CA LEU A 69 7.48 1.41 -14.25
C LEU A 69 8.72 0.78 -14.89
N TYR A 70 9.62 0.28 -14.07
CA TYR A 70 10.81 -0.46 -14.52
C TYR A 70 10.71 -1.94 -14.21
N ARG A 71 11.32 -2.77 -15.07
CA ARG A 71 11.54 -4.18 -14.82
C ARG A 71 13.04 -4.47 -14.79
N PHE A 72 13.43 -5.26 -13.81
CA PHE A 72 14.78 -5.81 -13.67
C PHE A 72 14.70 -7.33 -13.80
N LYS A 73 15.73 -7.92 -14.39
CA LYS A 73 15.91 -9.34 -14.52
C LYS A 73 17.36 -9.73 -14.25
N ASN A 74 17.59 -10.76 -13.44
CA ASN A 74 18.92 -11.18 -12.99
C ASN A 74 19.74 -9.97 -12.47
N ASN A 75 19.09 -9.12 -11.67
CA ASN A 75 19.67 -7.90 -11.09
C ASN A 75 20.17 -6.84 -12.10
N GLN A 76 19.66 -6.89 -13.33
CA GLN A 76 19.99 -5.92 -14.39
C GLN A 76 18.73 -5.26 -14.92
N TYR A 77 18.85 -4.00 -15.34
CA TYR A 77 17.80 -3.32 -16.07
C TYR A 77 17.42 -4.11 -17.32
N ASP A 78 16.13 -4.30 -17.55
CA ASP A 78 15.60 -5.04 -18.70
C ASP A 78 14.74 -4.14 -19.60
N THR A 79 13.73 -3.49 -19.05
CA THR A 79 12.84 -2.59 -19.78
C THR A 79 12.09 -1.63 -18.85
N HIS A 80 11.47 -0.60 -19.44
CA HIS A 80 10.57 0.29 -18.69
C HIS A 80 9.34 0.67 -19.51
N TRP A 81 8.30 1.14 -18.81
CA TRP A 81 7.02 1.56 -19.36
C TRP A 81 6.63 2.94 -18.88
N ASN A 82 6.13 3.73 -19.82
CA ASN A 82 5.58 5.06 -19.64
C ASN A 82 4.36 5.27 -20.55
N ASP A 83 3.94 6.50 -20.87
CA ASP A 83 2.79 6.78 -21.72
C ASP A 83 3.03 6.46 -23.21
N GLU A 84 4.27 6.24 -23.64
CA GLU A 84 4.60 5.93 -25.04
C GLU A 84 4.37 4.45 -25.39
N ASN A 85 4.50 3.56 -24.40
CA ASN A 85 4.49 2.12 -24.64
C ASN A 85 3.58 1.33 -23.67
N SER A 86 2.76 2.03 -22.88
CA SER A 86 1.82 1.44 -21.92
C SER A 86 0.60 2.34 -21.73
N THR A 87 -0.25 1.99 -20.78
CA THR A 87 -1.35 2.82 -20.32
C THR A 87 -1.02 3.64 -19.07
N ILE A 88 0.23 3.67 -18.65
CA ILE A 88 0.69 4.50 -17.52
C ILE A 88 0.48 5.97 -17.92
N GLY A 89 -0.30 6.68 -17.13
CA GLY A 89 -0.66 8.04 -17.42
C GLY A 89 0.47 9.04 -17.19
N ASN A 90 0.47 10.11 -17.98
CA ASN A 90 1.36 11.24 -17.79
C ASN A 90 0.72 12.23 -16.81
N ALA A 91 1.32 12.42 -15.65
CA ALA A 91 0.84 13.34 -14.63
C ALA A 91 1.15 14.81 -14.94
N SER A 92 2.20 15.05 -15.75
CA SER A 92 2.64 16.37 -16.24
C SER A 92 3.63 16.13 -17.36
N ASP A 93 3.99 17.19 -18.09
CA ASP A 93 4.92 17.08 -19.23
C ASP A 93 6.31 16.51 -18.88
N TRP A 94 6.57 16.29 -17.61
CA TRP A 94 7.87 15.86 -17.07
C TRP A 94 7.81 14.69 -16.06
N ALA A 95 6.64 14.09 -15.79
CA ALA A 95 6.53 13.05 -14.77
C ALA A 95 5.52 11.95 -15.12
N TYR A 96 5.95 10.70 -15.00
CA TYR A 96 5.12 9.49 -15.04
C TYR A 96 5.04 8.87 -13.67
N LYS A 97 3.99 9.18 -12.93
CA LYS A 97 3.86 8.78 -11.53
C LYS A 97 3.26 7.38 -11.43
N ALA A 98 4.07 6.36 -11.68
CA ALA A 98 3.75 4.97 -11.36
C ALA A 98 4.10 4.72 -9.88
N GLY A 99 3.10 4.82 -9.01
CA GLY A 99 3.27 4.68 -7.57
C GLY A 99 3.38 3.22 -7.13
N PHE A 100 2.47 2.79 -6.26
CA PHE A 100 2.44 1.42 -5.75
C PHE A 100 1.98 0.42 -6.81
N ILE A 101 2.55 -0.77 -6.76
CA ILE A 101 2.31 -1.86 -7.68
C ILE A 101 2.04 -3.16 -6.93
N ALA A 102 1.17 -4.02 -7.46
CA ALA A 102 0.92 -5.33 -6.90
C ALA A 102 0.45 -6.33 -7.98
N PHE A 103 0.82 -7.59 -7.82
CA PHE A 103 0.32 -8.68 -8.65
C PHE A 103 -0.98 -9.26 -8.12
N ASP A 104 -1.91 -9.56 -9.03
CA ASP A 104 -3.08 -10.36 -8.68
C ASP A 104 -2.82 -11.88 -8.79
N LYS A 105 -3.82 -12.68 -8.42
CA LYS A 105 -3.77 -14.16 -8.51
C LYS A 105 -3.63 -14.68 -9.94
N ARG A 106 -4.02 -13.88 -10.94
CA ARG A 106 -3.84 -14.18 -12.36
C ARG A 106 -2.49 -13.70 -12.88
N LYS A 107 -1.67 -13.11 -11.97
CA LYS A 107 -0.34 -12.57 -12.26
C LYS A 107 -0.38 -11.35 -13.20
N ASN A 108 -1.49 -10.62 -13.18
CA ASN A 108 -1.55 -9.29 -13.77
C ASN A 108 -0.93 -8.28 -12.78
N LEU A 109 -0.16 -7.35 -13.29
CA LEU A 109 0.46 -6.30 -12.48
C LEU A 109 -0.41 -5.05 -12.51
N TYR A 110 -0.91 -4.65 -11.37
CA TYR A 110 -1.65 -3.41 -11.15
C TYR A 110 -0.69 -2.29 -10.81
N VAL A 111 -0.87 -1.13 -11.41
CA VAL A 111 -0.02 0.04 -11.25
C VAL A 111 -0.89 1.26 -10.92
N LEU A 112 -0.69 1.86 -9.75
CA LEU A 112 -1.35 3.11 -9.40
C LEU A 112 -0.70 4.27 -10.14
N ASN A 113 -1.51 5.03 -10.88
CA ASN A 113 -1.08 6.24 -11.60
C ASN A 113 -1.51 7.48 -10.80
N LEU A 114 -0.55 8.18 -10.22
CA LEU A 114 -0.86 9.33 -9.39
C LEU A 114 -1.00 10.60 -10.22
N ASN A 115 -2.03 11.40 -9.87
CA ASN A 115 -2.30 12.69 -10.50
C ASN A 115 -2.60 12.61 -12.02
N THR A 116 -3.22 11.53 -12.47
CA THR A 116 -3.57 11.29 -13.87
C THR A 116 -5.08 11.20 -14.07
N GLU A 117 -5.55 11.26 -15.32
CA GLU A 117 -6.96 11.06 -15.67
C GLU A 117 -7.43 9.63 -15.38
N CYS A 118 -6.50 8.65 -15.40
CA CYS A 118 -6.78 7.27 -15.03
C CYS A 118 -5.85 6.82 -13.90
N GLY A 119 -6.41 6.64 -12.70
CA GLY A 119 -5.65 6.31 -11.50
C GLY A 119 -5.11 4.87 -11.45
N LEU A 120 -5.49 3.99 -12.38
CA LEU A 120 -5.10 2.58 -12.32
C LEU A 120 -4.88 1.98 -13.70
N SER A 121 -3.67 1.48 -13.94
CA SER A 121 -3.30 0.69 -15.11
C SER A 121 -3.04 -0.76 -14.74
N VAL A 122 -3.28 -1.67 -15.67
CA VAL A 122 -3.07 -3.10 -15.48
C VAL A 122 -2.28 -3.66 -16.64
N MET A 123 -1.17 -4.29 -16.34
CA MET A 123 -0.40 -5.10 -17.28
C MET A 123 -0.80 -6.58 -17.13
N GLN A 124 -1.42 -7.13 -18.14
CA GLN A 124 -1.75 -8.57 -18.18
C GLN A 124 -0.47 -9.41 -18.26
N ARG A 125 -0.58 -10.67 -17.86
CA ARG A 125 0.54 -11.62 -17.92
C ARG A 125 1.16 -11.78 -19.31
N ASN A 126 0.38 -11.56 -20.38
CA ASN A 126 0.84 -11.59 -21.77
C ASN A 126 1.53 -10.29 -22.22
N GLY A 127 1.63 -9.27 -21.35
CA GLY A 127 2.22 -7.97 -21.65
C GLY A 127 1.26 -6.93 -22.22
N THR A 128 -0.02 -7.26 -22.43
CA THR A 128 -1.04 -6.29 -22.88
C THR A 128 -1.44 -5.38 -21.72
N TRP A 129 -1.66 -4.10 -22.02
CA TRP A 129 -2.07 -3.09 -21.05
C TRP A 129 -3.52 -2.65 -21.24
N TYR A 130 -4.22 -2.41 -20.13
CA TYR A 130 -5.52 -1.72 -20.12
C TYR A 130 -5.64 -0.79 -18.90
N GLN A 131 -6.67 0.05 -18.91
CA GLN A 131 -6.93 1.04 -17.85
C GLN A 131 -8.25 0.74 -17.14
N LEU A 132 -8.24 0.92 -15.83
CA LEU A 132 -9.44 0.94 -14.99
C LEU A 132 -9.68 2.39 -14.55
N ALA A 133 -10.47 3.12 -15.36
CA ALA A 133 -10.66 4.57 -15.21
C ALA A 133 -11.79 4.89 -14.21
N TYR A 134 -11.64 4.45 -12.96
CA TYR A 134 -12.58 4.78 -11.90
C TYR A 134 -12.54 6.26 -11.54
N ASN A 135 -13.70 6.93 -11.56
CA ASN A 135 -13.79 8.38 -11.26
C ASN A 135 -13.25 8.75 -9.89
N ASP A 136 -13.37 7.87 -8.89
CA ASP A 136 -12.86 8.09 -7.54
C ASP A 136 -11.33 8.14 -7.45
N LEU A 137 -10.64 7.54 -8.40
CA LEU A 137 -9.17 7.51 -8.48
C LEU A 137 -8.59 8.60 -9.39
N LYS A 138 -9.45 9.26 -10.18
CA LYS A 138 -9.04 10.31 -11.11
C LYS A 138 -8.37 11.47 -10.38
N SER A 139 -7.20 11.89 -10.88
CA SER A 139 -6.41 13.04 -10.39
C SER A 139 -6.02 12.97 -8.90
N GLN A 140 -6.05 11.78 -8.30
CA GLN A 140 -5.59 11.60 -6.92
C GLN A 140 -4.07 11.62 -6.85
N ARG A 141 -3.51 12.45 -5.94
CA ARG A 141 -2.07 12.64 -5.79
C ARG A 141 -1.44 11.71 -4.75
N ASN A 142 -2.26 11.21 -3.83
CA ASN A 142 -1.80 10.50 -2.63
C ASN A 142 -2.36 9.08 -2.56
N LEU A 143 -2.57 8.41 -3.70
CA LEU A 143 -2.82 6.97 -3.68
C LEU A 143 -1.57 6.30 -3.13
N ASN A 144 -1.73 5.51 -2.06
CA ASN A 144 -0.59 4.99 -1.31
C ASN A 144 -0.37 3.49 -1.53
N GLN A 145 -1.38 2.69 -1.41
CA GLN A 145 -1.25 1.24 -1.54
C GLN A 145 -2.35 0.70 -2.45
N ILE A 146 -1.99 -0.21 -3.35
CA ILE A 146 -2.94 -1.17 -3.90
C ILE A 146 -2.72 -2.51 -3.20
N PHE A 147 -3.73 -2.96 -2.49
CA PHE A 147 -3.71 -4.21 -1.74
C PHE A 147 -4.61 -5.25 -2.41
N ILE A 148 -4.04 -6.39 -2.75
CA ILE A 148 -4.72 -7.50 -3.41
C ILE A 148 -4.70 -8.70 -2.46
N PRO A 149 -5.82 -8.97 -1.75
CA PRO A 149 -5.88 -10.04 -0.77
C PRO A 149 -5.74 -11.42 -1.40
N GLU A 150 -5.15 -12.36 -0.67
CA GLU A 150 -5.07 -13.75 -1.11
C GLU A 150 -6.40 -14.48 -1.00
N LYS A 151 -7.25 -14.13 -0.05
CA LYS A 151 -8.52 -14.84 0.25
C LYS A 151 -9.78 -14.13 -0.22
N SER A 152 -9.67 -12.91 -0.74
CA SER A 152 -10.78 -12.12 -1.28
C SER A 152 -10.61 -11.89 -2.78
N SER A 153 -11.71 -11.64 -3.49
CA SER A 153 -11.71 -11.15 -4.88
C SER A 153 -11.63 -9.63 -4.95
N ALA A 154 -12.05 -8.95 -3.89
CA ALA A 154 -12.03 -7.50 -3.80
C ALA A 154 -10.60 -6.98 -3.63
N LYS A 155 -10.24 -5.96 -4.41
CA LYS A 155 -8.97 -5.23 -4.33
C LYS A 155 -9.21 -3.91 -3.62
N TRP A 156 -8.20 -3.41 -2.93
CA TRP A 156 -8.32 -2.27 -2.04
C TRP A 156 -7.22 -1.25 -2.30
N ILE A 157 -7.57 0.03 -2.32
CA ILE A 157 -6.62 1.12 -2.52
C ILE A 157 -6.77 2.11 -1.36
N THR A 158 -5.67 2.49 -0.73
CA THR A 158 -5.63 3.53 0.30
C THR A 158 -5.21 4.88 -0.28
N CYS A 159 -5.78 5.94 0.26
CA CYS A 159 -5.40 7.33 -0.05
C CYS A 159 -5.29 8.12 1.26
N PRO A 160 -4.14 8.12 1.95
CA PRO A 160 -3.93 8.78 3.22
C PRO A 160 -3.66 10.29 3.05
N ALA A 161 -4.65 11.04 2.61
CA ALA A 161 -4.54 12.49 2.37
C ALA A 161 -5.55 13.28 3.21
N TYR A 162 -5.64 14.60 3.01
CA TYR A 162 -6.61 15.46 3.69
C TYR A 162 -8.06 14.97 3.53
N ASN A 163 -8.44 14.46 2.37
CA ASN A 163 -9.70 13.76 2.13
C ASN A 163 -9.45 12.26 2.02
N SER A 164 -8.92 11.67 3.10
CA SER A 164 -8.55 10.27 3.11
C SER A 164 -9.72 9.35 2.79
N PHE A 165 -9.43 8.30 2.05
CA PHE A 165 -10.41 7.27 1.71
C PHE A 165 -9.76 5.91 1.50
N VAL A 166 -10.59 4.89 1.56
CA VAL A 166 -10.29 3.56 1.04
C VAL A 166 -11.22 3.30 -0.14
N PHE A 167 -10.68 2.85 -1.27
CA PHE A 167 -11.44 2.46 -2.44
C PHE A 167 -11.36 0.94 -2.61
N ALA A 168 -12.51 0.28 -2.62
CA ALA A 168 -12.61 -1.15 -2.86
C ALA A 168 -13.27 -1.40 -4.22
N PHE A 169 -12.76 -2.39 -4.96
CA PHE A 169 -13.34 -2.80 -6.23
C PHE A 169 -13.19 -4.29 -6.48
N GLU A 170 -14.12 -4.83 -7.25
CA GLU A 170 -14.11 -6.22 -7.73
C GLU A 170 -14.44 -6.20 -9.21
N GLU A 171 -13.47 -6.59 -10.04
CA GLU A 171 -13.63 -6.73 -11.47
C GLU A 171 -14.41 -8.00 -11.79
N ASN A 172 -15.32 -7.91 -12.73
CA ASN A 172 -16.12 -9.07 -13.19
C ASN A 172 -15.37 -9.92 -14.25
N GLY A 173 -14.05 -9.79 -14.29
CA GLY A 173 -13.18 -10.52 -15.22
C GLY A 173 -13.15 -9.93 -16.63
N THR A 174 -13.62 -8.69 -16.81
CA THR A 174 -13.57 -7.91 -18.06
C THR A 174 -12.59 -6.74 -17.92
N GLU A 175 -12.24 -6.10 -19.04
CA GLU A 175 -11.44 -4.87 -19.03
C GLU A 175 -12.33 -3.61 -18.89
N SER A 176 -13.66 -3.81 -18.82
CA SER A 176 -14.66 -2.75 -18.71
C SER A 176 -15.01 -2.50 -17.24
N ILE A 177 -14.92 -1.24 -16.82
CA ILE A 177 -15.33 -0.84 -15.47
C ILE A 177 -16.86 -0.79 -15.27
N SER A 178 -17.66 -0.99 -16.34
CA SER A 178 -19.12 -0.78 -16.29
C SER A 178 -19.87 -1.87 -15.52
N ASP A 179 -19.27 -3.05 -15.38
CA ASP A 179 -19.82 -4.21 -14.68
C ASP A 179 -19.10 -4.50 -13.35
N ASP A 180 -18.12 -3.66 -12.98
CA ASP A 180 -17.39 -3.78 -11.74
C ASP A 180 -18.22 -3.33 -10.54
N LYS A 181 -17.98 -3.99 -9.41
CA LYS A 181 -18.44 -3.49 -8.12
C LYS A 181 -17.40 -2.54 -7.56
N THR A 182 -17.82 -1.35 -7.16
CA THR A 182 -16.92 -0.36 -6.55
C THR A 182 -17.55 0.29 -5.33
N ARG A 183 -16.71 0.68 -4.37
CA ARG A 183 -17.14 1.52 -3.25
C ARG A 183 -15.97 2.33 -2.69
N LYS A 184 -16.24 3.62 -2.48
CA LYS A 184 -15.35 4.53 -1.77
C LYS A 184 -15.80 4.71 -0.33
N PHE A 185 -14.90 4.50 0.61
CA PHE A 185 -15.11 4.67 2.04
C PHE A 185 -14.35 5.91 2.52
N THR A 186 -15.04 6.93 2.93
CA THR A 186 -14.49 8.09 3.64
C THR A 186 -14.66 7.96 5.16
N SER A 187 -15.50 7.03 5.59
CA SER A 187 -15.74 6.63 6.98
C SER A 187 -16.16 5.15 7.00
N PHE A 188 -16.08 4.54 8.16
CA PHE A 188 -16.60 3.19 8.39
C PHE A 188 -17.59 3.21 9.56
N THR A 189 -18.54 2.28 9.55
CA THR A 189 -19.41 2.01 10.69
C THR A 189 -18.87 0.79 11.44
N ASP A 190 -18.69 0.90 12.74
CA ASP A 190 -18.18 -0.19 13.56
C ASP A 190 -19.26 -1.20 13.96
N GLN A 191 -18.86 -2.25 14.67
CA GLN A 191 -19.74 -3.32 15.17
C GLN A 191 -20.83 -2.85 16.16
N ASN A 192 -20.74 -1.63 16.69
CA ASN A 192 -21.75 -1.05 17.57
C ASN A 192 -22.72 -0.12 16.81
N GLY A 193 -22.49 0.09 15.50
CA GLY A 193 -23.23 1.04 14.68
C GLY A 193 -22.70 2.47 14.79
N GLU A 194 -21.55 2.67 15.39
CA GLU A 194 -20.91 3.99 15.51
C GLU A 194 -20.12 4.33 14.25
N SER A 195 -20.26 5.57 13.77
CA SER A 195 -19.47 6.07 12.66
C SER A 195 -18.06 6.39 13.10
N ILE A 196 -17.08 5.94 12.34
CA ILE A 196 -15.66 6.25 12.54
C ILE A 196 -15.26 7.30 11.51
N ASP A 197 -15.50 8.57 11.85
CA ASP A 197 -15.27 9.71 10.96
C ASP A 197 -13.87 10.33 11.18
N GLY A 198 -13.38 11.03 10.14
CA GLY A 198 -12.13 11.79 10.20
C GLY A 198 -10.88 10.91 10.29
N ASN A 199 -10.98 9.64 9.92
CA ASN A 199 -9.82 8.77 9.87
C ASN A 199 -8.96 9.03 8.64
N ILE A 200 -7.65 8.83 8.83
CA ILE A 200 -6.68 8.71 7.76
C ILE A 200 -6.36 7.22 7.64
N PHE A 201 -6.48 6.67 6.43
CA PHE A 201 -6.25 5.26 6.13
C PHE A 201 -4.90 5.10 5.45
N TYR A 202 -3.95 4.45 6.13
CA TYR A 202 -2.56 4.36 5.67
C TYR A 202 -2.29 3.09 4.89
N GLU A 203 -2.37 1.95 5.53
CA GLU A 203 -1.95 0.67 4.99
C GLU A 203 -2.93 -0.45 5.34
N ILE A 204 -2.95 -1.51 4.52
CA ILE A 204 -3.80 -2.69 4.67
C ILE A 204 -2.92 -3.93 4.68
N ALA A 205 -3.22 -4.86 5.58
CA ALA A 205 -2.65 -6.20 5.59
C ALA A 205 -3.75 -7.26 5.76
N GLU A 206 -3.56 -8.43 5.17
CA GLU A 206 -4.47 -9.58 5.32
C GLU A 206 -3.91 -10.53 6.36
N ASP A 207 -4.73 -10.91 7.34
CA ASP A 207 -4.36 -11.94 8.31
C ASP A 207 -4.59 -13.36 7.77
N HIS A 208 -4.08 -14.36 8.50
CA HIS A 208 -4.19 -15.75 8.07
C HIS A 208 -5.63 -16.29 8.03
N ASP A 209 -6.60 -15.57 8.58
CA ASP A 209 -8.02 -15.89 8.47
C ASP A 209 -8.69 -15.19 7.26
N GLY A 210 -7.99 -14.29 6.56
CA GLY A 210 -8.49 -13.51 5.42
C GLY A 210 -9.19 -12.22 5.81
N LYS A 211 -9.04 -11.79 7.07
CA LYS A 211 -9.52 -10.48 7.49
C LYS A 211 -8.53 -9.41 7.09
N LEU A 212 -9.03 -8.25 6.70
CA LEU A 212 -8.17 -7.10 6.41
C LEU A 212 -8.04 -6.22 7.64
N TRP A 213 -6.82 -5.92 7.99
CA TRP A 213 -6.45 -4.96 9.02
C TRP A 213 -6.04 -3.67 8.33
N ILE A 214 -6.69 -2.56 8.66
CA ILE A 214 -6.41 -1.25 8.08
C ILE A 214 -5.80 -0.36 9.15
N ALA A 215 -4.61 0.11 8.90
CA ALA A 215 -3.90 1.08 9.74
C ALA A 215 -4.56 2.45 9.64
N THR A 216 -4.87 3.09 10.77
CA THR A 216 -5.47 4.42 10.82
C THR A 216 -4.79 5.33 11.82
N ASN A 217 -5.15 6.61 11.82
CA ASN A 217 -4.68 7.57 12.84
C ASN A 217 -5.38 7.40 14.21
N ARG A 218 -6.20 6.36 14.39
CA ARG A 218 -6.93 6.04 15.64
C ARG A 218 -6.97 4.55 15.92
N GLY A 219 -5.81 3.91 15.82
CA GLY A 219 -5.70 2.46 15.93
C GLY A 219 -6.16 1.71 14.68
N PRO A 220 -6.13 0.38 14.69
CA PRO A 220 -6.52 -0.42 13.55
C PRO A 220 -8.03 -0.63 13.48
N ILE A 221 -8.56 -0.75 12.26
CA ILE A 221 -9.89 -1.32 12.01
C ILE A 221 -9.77 -2.64 11.27
N VAL A 222 -10.73 -3.54 11.46
CA VAL A 222 -10.70 -4.90 10.93
C VAL A 222 -11.94 -5.16 10.08
N ILE A 223 -11.73 -5.56 8.82
CA ILE A 223 -12.77 -5.98 7.89
C ILE A 223 -12.83 -7.51 7.91
N ALA A 224 -13.88 -8.06 8.51
CA ALA A 224 -14.02 -9.51 8.64
C ALA A 224 -14.38 -10.23 7.34
N ASN A 225 -15.14 -9.56 6.46
CA ASN A 225 -15.63 -10.13 5.20
C ASN A 225 -15.39 -9.14 4.05
N PRO A 226 -14.18 -9.07 3.48
CA PRO A 226 -13.83 -8.07 2.47
C PRO A 226 -14.68 -8.14 1.20
N ASP A 227 -15.14 -9.33 0.78
CA ASP A 227 -15.99 -9.50 -0.43
C ASP A 227 -17.37 -8.85 -0.30
N ASN A 228 -17.80 -8.55 0.93
CA ASN A 228 -19.09 -7.91 1.19
C ASN A 228 -19.04 -6.37 1.11
N PHE A 229 -17.94 -5.79 0.65
CA PHE A 229 -17.70 -4.34 0.67
C PHE A 229 -18.81 -3.52 0.00
N ALA A 230 -19.48 -4.08 -1.01
CA ALA A 230 -20.56 -3.40 -1.76
C ALA A 230 -21.91 -3.41 -1.02
N ASN A 231 -22.07 -4.20 0.05
CA ASN A 231 -23.31 -4.28 0.79
C ASN A 231 -23.59 -3.00 1.59
N SER A 232 -24.85 -2.55 1.61
CA SER A 232 -25.27 -1.35 2.36
C SER A 232 -24.97 -1.44 3.86
N ASN A 233 -25.04 -2.66 4.43
CA ASN A 233 -24.82 -2.94 5.84
C ASN A 233 -23.35 -3.36 6.13
N PHE A 234 -22.42 -2.98 5.27
CA PHE A 234 -21.01 -3.28 5.48
C PHE A 234 -20.47 -2.54 6.70
N THR A 235 -19.83 -3.27 7.59
CA THR A 235 -19.24 -2.75 8.83
C THR A 235 -17.81 -3.22 9.01
N CYS A 236 -17.07 -2.51 9.82
CA CYS A 236 -15.77 -2.93 10.34
C CYS A 236 -15.87 -3.32 11.82
N ASN A 237 -14.80 -3.89 12.36
CA ASN A 237 -14.62 -4.14 13.77
C ASN A 237 -13.48 -3.29 14.32
N ARG A 238 -13.68 -2.78 15.54
CA ARG A 238 -12.61 -2.24 16.36
C ARG A 238 -12.34 -3.24 17.50
N ILE A 239 -11.09 -3.60 17.70
CA ILE A 239 -10.70 -4.55 18.76
C ILE A 239 -10.84 -3.87 20.12
N LYS A 240 -11.63 -4.47 21.02
CA LYS A 240 -11.84 -3.98 22.38
C LYS A 240 -10.92 -4.71 23.36
N ILE A 241 -10.15 -3.96 24.13
CA ILE A 241 -9.24 -4.46 25.17
C ILE A 241 -9.89 -4.18 26.53
N ALA A 242 -10.16 -5.22 27.29
CA ALA A 242 -10.70 -5.07 28.63
C ALA A 242 -9.70 -4.36 29.55
N ARG A 243 -10.15 -3.38 30.33
CA ARG A 243 -9.28 -2.63 31.26
C ARG A 243 -8.77 -3.45 32.42
N ASN A 244 -9.51 -4.50 32.82
CA ASN A 244 -9.18 -5.37 33.96
C ASN A 244 -8.97 -4.62 35.29
N ASP A 245 -9.59 -3.43 35.43
CA ASP A 245 -9.51 -2.54 36.58
C ASP A 245 -10.76 -2.64 37.49
N GLY A 246 -11.62 -3.64 37.24
CA GLY A 246 -12.87 -3.86 37.97
C GLY A 246 -14.06 -3.03 37.47
N THR A 247 -13.88 -2.18 36.45
CA THR A 247 -14.96 -1.31 35.92
C THR A 247 -15.82 -1.99 34.85
N ASN A 248 -15.42 -3.15 34.32
CA ASN A 248 -16.02 -3.81 33.15
C ASN A 248 -16.00 -2.94 31.88
N LEU A 249 -15.12 -1.93 31.84
CA LEU A 249 -14.91 -1.09 30.66
C LEU A 249 -13.84 -1.68 29.74
N ALA A 250 -13.86 -1.28 28.49
CA ALA A 250 -12.87 -1.64 27.49
C ALA A 250 -12.44 -0.41 26.70
N ASP A 251 -11.17 -0.37 26.33
CA ASP A 251 -10.61 0.59 25.37
C ASP A 251 -10.49 -0.06 24.00
N TYR A 252 -10.36 0.74 22.96
CA TYR A 252 -10.02 0.20 21.65
C TYR A 252 -8.51 0.05 21.48
N LEU A 253 -8.08 -1.02 20.82
CA LEU A 253 -6.68 -1.29 20.54
C LEU A 253 -6.01 -0.09 19.89
N LEU A 254 -4.94 0.43 20.53
CA LEU A 254 -4.11 1.54 20.05
C LEU A 254 -4.92 2.78 19.59
N ASN A 255 -6.05 3.07 20.26
CA ASN A 255 -6.99 4.13 19.85
C ASN A 255 -6.35 5.53 19.72
N ASP A 256 -5.34 5.81 20.53
CA ASP A 256 -4.66 7.10 20.57
C ASP A 256 -3.40 7.13 19.70
N GLU A 257 -3.12 6.04 18.96
CA GLU A 257 -1.95 5.92 18.13
C GLU A 257 -2.28 6.13 16.64
N THR A 258 -1.41 6.86 15.95
CA THR A 258 -1.38 6.88 14.49
C THR A 258 -0.52 5.72 14.00
N ILE A 259 -1.17 4.72 13.41
CA ILE A 259 -0.50 3.57 12.80
C ILE A 259 -0.23 3.90 11.34
N GLN A 260 1.03 3.86 10.92
CA GLN A 260 1.45 4.16 9.55
C GLN A 260 1.78 2.89 8.76
N ALA A 261 2.29 1.87 9.43
CA ALA A 261 2.67 0.59 8.83
C ALA A 261 2.03 -0.59 9.56
N ILE A 262 1.74 -1.65 8.82
CA ILE A 262 1.18 -2.89 9.36
C ILE A 262 1.75 -4.11 8.65
N ALA A 263 2.20 -5.10 9.41
CA ALA A 263 2.64 -6.38 8.89
C ALA A 263 2.05 -7.55 9.71
N ILE A 264 1.79 -8.66 9.03
CA ILE A 264 1.35 -9.91 9.64
C ILE A 264 2.50 -10.91 9.58
N ASP A 265 2.89 -11.47 10.71
CA ASP A 265 3.98 -12.44 10.75
C ASP A 265 3.51 -13.90 10.56
N GLY A 266 4.46 -14.83 10.46
CA GLY A 266 4.18 -16.24 10.27
C GLY A 266 3.39 -16.93 11.39
N ALA A 267 3.26 -16.30 12.57
CA ALA A 267 2.41 -16.72 13.66
C ALA A 267 1.06 -16.00 13.72
N ASP A 268 0.73 -15.26 12.67
CA ASP A 268 -0.48 -14.44 12.54
C ASP A 268 -0.57 -13.31 13.58
N ARG A 269 0.58 -12.89 14.15
CA ARG A 269 0.64 -11.72 15.03
C ARG A 269 0.70 -10.47 14.17
N LYS A 270 0.27 -9.34 14.74
CA LYS A 270 0.18 -8.06 14.06
C LYS A 270 1.31 -7.15 14.55
N TRP A 271 2.12 -6.67 13.62
CA TRP A 271 3.09 -5.62 13.84
C TRP A 271 2.48 -4.30 13.43
N PHE A 272 2.52 -3.31 14.31
CA PHE A 272 2.05 -1.96 14.02
C PHE A 272 3.21 -0.97 14.18
N GLY A 273 3.59 -0.33 13.09
CA GLY A 273 4.50 0.81 13.09
C GLY A 273 3.71 2.10 13.33
N THR A 274 4.11 2.88 14.35
CA THR A 274 3.41 4.10 14.72
C THR A 274 4.19 5.34 14.34
N LYS A 275 3.49 6.46 14.29
CA LYS A 275 4.09 7.76 13.97
C LYS A 275 5.04 8.27 15.06
N ASN A 276 4.75 8.01 16.34
CA ASN A 276 5.49 8.63 17.45
C ASN A 276 5.79 7.69 18.63
N SER A 277 5.34 6.43 18.56
CA SER A 277 5.38 5.50 19.70
C SER A 277 6.12 4.20 19.39
N GLY A 278 6.94 4.17 18.32
CA GLY A 278 7.69 2.98 17.93
C GLY A 278 6.83 1.89 17.32
N ALA A 279 7.18 0.63 17.58
CA ALA A 279 6.53 -0.53 17.00
C ALA A 279 5.88 -1.43 18.07
N TYR A 280 4.65 -1.85 17.82
CA TYR A 280 3.91 -2.78 18.68
C TYR A 280 3.81 -4.14 17.99
N LEU A 281 4.08 -5.21 18.75
CA LEU A 281 3.73 -6.58 18.39
C LEU A 281 2.54 -7.02 19.21
N VAL A 282 1.46 -7.36 18.53
CA VAL A 282 0.17 -7.70 19.15
C VAL A 282 -0.20 -9.15 18.81
N SER A 283 -0.91 -9.82 19.70
CA SER A 283 -1.39 -11.19 19.52
C SER A 283 -2.24 -11.36 18.25
N LYS A 284 -2.43 -12.61 17.81
CA LYS A 284 -3.26 -12.97 16.64
C LYS A 284 -4.64 -12.29 16.65
N ASP A 285 -5.30 -12.27 17.80
CA ASP A 285 -6.64 -11.72 17.98
C ASP A 285 -6.67 -10.23 18.33
N GLY A 286 -5.50 -9.63 18.53
CA GLY A 286 -5.36 -8.22 18.90
C GLY A 286 -5.63 -7.92 20.38
N GLN A 287 -5.80 -8.94 21.25
CA GLN A 287 -6.20 -8.73 22.65
C GLN A 287 -5.02 -8.44 23.56
N GLU A 288 -3.80 -8.79 23.17
CA GLU A 288 -2.59 -8.67 23.99
C GLU A 288 -1.48 -7.95 23.22
N THR A 289 -0.88 -6.93 23.84
CA THR A 289 0.40 -6.38 23.37
C THR A 289 1.52 -7.25 23.90
N ILE A 290 2.18 -8.00 23.01
CA ILE A 290 3.27 -8.93 23.33
C ILE A 290 4.56 -8.16 23.57
N TYR A 291 4.88 -7.19 22.69
CA TYR A 291 6.05 -6.31 22.82
C TYR A 291 5.71 -4.91 22.34
N HIS A 292 6.40 -3.94 22.95
CA HIS A 292 6.41 -2.55 22.52
C HIS A 292 7.87 -2.09 22.42
N PHE A 293 8.32 -1.81 21.22
CA PHE A 293 9.68 -1.39 20.90
C PHE A 293 9.72 0.10 20.66
N THR A 294 10.63 0.77 21.36
CA THR A 294 10.93 2.20 21.19
C THR A 294 12.43 2.40 20.97
N SER A 295 12.85 3.58 20.61
CA SER A 295 14.27 3.96 20.52
C SER A 295 15.00 3.83 21.87
N ASP A 296 14.26 3.89 23.00
CA ASP A 296 14.84 3.74 24.35
C ASP A 296 15.11 2.30 24.73
N ASN A 297 14.36 1.33 24.20
CA ASN A 297 14.41 -0.08 24.61
C ASN A 297 14.81 -1.05 23.49
N SER A 298 15.10 -0.55 22.30
CA SER A 298 15.43 -1.35 21.12
C SER A 298 16.41 -0.62 20.19
N PRO A 299 16.98 -1.27 19.17
CA PRO A 299 17.87 -0.62 18.19
C PRO A 299 17.14 0.29 17.19
N LEU A 300 15.87 0.62 17.37
CA LEU A 300 15.15 1.54 16.48
C LEU A 300 15.83 2.92 16.48
N PRO A 301 16.08 3.50 15.30
CA PRO A 301 16.72 4.82 15.19
C PRO A 301 15.78 5.96 15.62
N SER A 302 14.48 5.74 15.61
CA SER A 302 13.44 6.65 16.09
C SER A 302 12.14 5.91 16.37
N ASP A 303 11.21 6.56 17.05
CA ASP A 303 9.87 6.03 17.32
C ASP A 303 8.87 6.29 16.18
N ASN A 304 9.35 6.86 15.09
CA ASN A 304 8.55 7.08 13.88
C ASN A 304 8.84 5.95 12.88
N ILE A 305 7.86 5.06 12.70
CA ILE A 305 7.97 3.88 11.85
C ILE A 305 7.06 4.06 10.63
N TYR A 306 7.65 4.13 9.46
CA TYR A 306 6.94 4.38 8.21
C TYR A 306 6.60 3.10 7.41
N ASP A 307 7.43 2.03 7.58
CA ASP A 307 7.32 0.77 6.83
C ASP A 307 7.98 -0.39 7.65
#